data_e66bd30688a7f900597479bd50f607fb
#
_entry.id   e66bd30688a7f900597479bd50f607fb
#
_cell.length_a   1.000
_cell.length_b   1.000
_cell.length_c   1.000
_cell.angle_alpha   90.00
_cell.angle_beta   90.00
_cell.angle_gamma   90.00
#
_symmetry.space_group_name_H-M   'P 1'
#
loop_
_entity.id
_entity.type
_entity.pdbx_description
1 polymer ?
#
loop_
_entity_poly.entity_id
_entity_poly.type
_entity_poly.pdbx_seq_one_letter_code
_entity_poly.pdbx_strand_id
1 'polypeptide(L)'
;MYIHELSPVAGSTHVDKRKGRGHATGNGKTAGRGHKGQKARSGGGVRIGFEGGQMPLARRIPKRGFNNIFAKPLDGVNVAVLDKFEDGAVVDTQALLDAGILSKVKYGVKFLGNGEVTKKLTVKAAAFSESAKQKIEAAGGKAAVV
;
A
#
# COMPACT_ATOMS: atom_id res chain seq x y z
N MET A 1 28.36 10.24 11.27
CA MET A 1 27.34 9.47 12.02
C MET A 1 28.07 8.35 12.78
N TYR A 2 27.96 8.34 14.07
CA TYR A 2 28.57 7.29 14.91
C TYR A 2 27.52 6.22 15.23
N ILE A 3 27.97 4.98 15.50
CA ILE A 3 27.05 3.86 15.79
C ILE A 3 26.13 4.14 16.99
N HIS A 4 26.61 4.85 17.99
CA HIS A 4 25.83 5.22 19.19
C HIS A 4 24.74 6.29 18.93
N GLU A 5 24.82 6.99 17.79
CA GLU A 5 23.82 7.99 17.37
C GLU A 5 22.64 7.37 16.60
N LEU A 6 22.77 6.08 16.23
CA LEU A 6 21.71 5.37 15.51
C LEU A 6 20.52 5.13 16.44
N SER A 7 19.38 5.65 16.08
CA SER A 7 18.12 5.46 16.80
C SER A 7 17.00 5.10 15.80
N PRO A 8 16.03 4.28 16.22
CA PRO A 8 14.85 4.02 15.40
C PRO A 8 14.10 5.32 15.10
N VAL A 9 13.38 5.34 14.00
CA VAL A 9 12.49 6.48 13.68
C VAL A 9 11.50 6.70 14.81
N ALA A 10 11.27 7.95 15.19
CA ALA A 10 10.33 8.31 16.25
C ALA A 10 8.95 7.69 15.99
N GLY A 11 8.39 7.00 16.99
CA GLY A 11 7.11 6.29 16.90
C GLY A 11 7.18 4.87 16.33
N SER A 12 8.35 4.39 15.85
CA SER A 12 8.50 3.01 15.35
C SER A 12 8.63 1.97 16.45
N THR A 13 9.00 2.39 17.67
CA THR A 13 9.12 1.52 18.84
C THR A 13 8.10 1.90 19.90
N HIS A 14 7.52 0.89 20.54
CA HIS A 14 6.62 1.05 21.67
C HIS A 14 7.15 0.34 22.90
N VAL A 15 6.86 0.91 24.06
CA VAL A 15 7.17 0.24 25.33
C VAL A 15 6.27 -1.00 25.47
N ASP A 16 6.87 -2.14 25.80
CA ASP A 16 6.16 -3.41 25.99
C ASP A 16 5.16 -3.32 27.13
N LYS A 17 3.89 -3.50 26.83
CA LYS A 17 2.82 -3.58 27.83
C LYS A 17 2.67 -5.00 28.35
N ARG A 18 3.36 -5.30 29.48
CA ARG A 18 3.25 -6.59 30.14
C ARG A 18 1.92 -6.73 30.90
N LYS A 19 1.17 -7.79 30.63
CA LYS A 19 -0.13 -8.07 31.26
C LYS A 19 -0.01 -9.25 32.23
N GLY A 20 -0.87 -9.25 33.28
CA GLY A 20 -0.91 -10.34 34.26
C GLY A 20 0.33 -10.39 35.17
N ARG A 21 0.99 -9.23 35.42
CA ARG A 21 2.17 -9.13 36.29
C ARG A 21 1.94 -8.13 37.43
N GLY A 22 0.98 -8.44 38.30
CA GLY A 22 0.61 -7.62 39.44
C GLY A 22 -0.54 -6.64 39.15
N HIS A 23 -1.08 -6.04 40.22
CA HIS A 23 -2.26 -5.18 40.14
C HIS A 23 -1.94 -3.73 39.78
N ALA A 24 -0.73 -3.25 40.06
CA ALA A 24 -0.31 -1.86 39.87
C ALA A 24 -0.47 -1.36 38.42
N THR A 25 -0.36 -2.24 37.42
CA THR A 25 -0.54 -1.89 36.01
C THR A 25 -1.99 -1.80 35.55
N GLY A 26 -2.98 -2.08 36.44
CA GLY A 26 -4.40 -2.21 36.10
C GLY A 26 -4.74 -3.45 35.24
N ASN A 27 -3.77 -4.25 34.80
CA ASN A 27 -3.95 -5.47 34.02
C ASN A 27 -3.46 -6.71 34.78
N GLY A 28 -3.65 -6.72 36.10
CA GLY A 28 -3.37 -7.88 36.96
C GLY A 28 -4.34 -9.05 36.68
N LYS A 29 -4.47 -9.95 37.62
CA LYS A 29 -5.37 -11.14 37.66
C LYS A 29 -5.88 -11.68 36.31
N THR A 30 -6.76 -10.98 35.63
CA THR A 30 -7.41 -11.42 34.36
C THR A 30 -6.74 -10.88 33.08
N ALA A 31 -5.69 -10.06 33.22
CA ALA A 31 -4.94 -9.49 32.10
C ALA A 31 -5.78 -8.73 31.03
N GLY A 32 -6.94 -8.21 31.43
CA GLY A 32 -7.90 -7.50 30.56
C GLY A 32 -8.82 -8.43 29.76
N ARG A 33 -8.82 -9.76 30.03
CA ARG A 33 -9.68 -10.72 29.32
C ARG A 33 -11.06 -10.95 29.98
N GLY A 34 -11.28 -10.42 31.19
CA GLY A 34 -12.47 -10.68 31.98
C GLY A 34 -12.43 -12.05 32.70
N HIS A 35 -13.56 -12.50 33.25
CA HIS A 35 -13.59 -13.69 34.09
C HIS A 35 -13.77 -15.00 33.31
N LYS A 36 -14.85 -15.15 32.57
CA LYS A 36 -15.24 -16.38 31.86
C LYS A 36 -15.50 -16.07 30.37
N GLY A 37 -15.51 -17.08 29.54
CA GLY A 37 -15.82 -16.99 28.13
C GLY A 37 -14.74 -17.59 27.25
N GLN A 38 -15.11 -17.87 26.02
CA GLN A 38 -14.24 -18.51 25.03
C GLN A 38 -12.99 -17.67 24.73
N LYS A 39 -13.13 -16.34 24.65
CA LYS A 39 -12.02 -15.41 24.36
C LYS A 39 -11.06 -15.21 25.55
N ALA A 40 -11.46 -15.62 26.77
CA ALA A 40 -10.61 -15.51 27.97
C ALA A 40 -9.60 -16.66 28.10
N ARG A 41 -9.74 -17.74 27.36
CA ARG A 41 -8.87 -18.92 27.43
C ARG A 41 -7.64 -18.78 26.55
N SER A 42 -6.60 -19.60 26.84
CA SER A 42 -5.45 -19.77 25.95
C SER A 42 -5.91 -20.31 24.60
N GLY A 43 -5.46 -19.74 23.49
CA GLY A 43 -5.90 -20.11 22.15
C GLY A 43 -7.38 -19.84 21.87
N GLY A 44 -8.11 -19.23 22.81
CA GLY A 44 -9.54 -18.93 22.67
C GLY A 44 -9.79 -17.90 21.58
N GLY A 45 -10.76 -18.18 20.76
CA GLY A 45 -11.22 -17.30 19.68
C GLY A 45 -12.05 -18.06 18.67
N VAL A 46 -12.72 -17.33 17.82
CA VAL A 46 -13.45 -17.88 16.67
C VAL A 46 -12.81 -17.35 15.39
N ARG A 47 -12.91 -18.11 14.30
CA ARG A 47 -12.44 -17.67 12.99
C ARG A 47 -13.13 -16.37 12.55
N ILE A 48 -12.47 -15.61 11.72
CA ILE A 48 -13.03 -14.38 11.12
C ILE A 48 -14.29 -14.74 10.33
N GLY A 49 -15.37 -13.96 10.52
CA GLY A 49 -16.64 -14.16 9.85
C GLY A 49 -17.51 -15.29 10.43
N PHE A 50 -17.18 -15.81 11.61
CA PHE A 50 -18.05 -16.77 12.32
C PHE A 50 -19.22 -16.01 12.96
N GLU A 51 -20.45 -16.45 12.67
CA GLU A 51 -21.72 -15.83 13.11
C GLU A 51 -22.50 -16.74 14.08
N GLY A 52 -21.81 -17.35 15.05
CA GLY A 52 -22.47 -18.13 16.12
C GLY A 52 -23.18 -19.41 15.65
N GLY A 53 -22.84 -19.95 14.48
CA GLY A 53 -23.53 -21.10 13.87
C GLY A 53 -24.49 -20.73 12.75
N GLN A 54 -24.88 -19.47 12.64
CA GLN A 54 -25.62 -18.97 11.48
C GLN A 54 -24.74 -18.99 10.25
N MET A 55 -25.33 -19.24 9.06
CA MET A 55 -24.58 -19.19 7.79
C MET A 55 -23.97 -17.79 7.60
N PRO A 56 -22.64 -17.69 7.42
CA PRO A 56 -21.97 -16.43 7.24
C PRO A 56 -22.51 -15.61 6.08
N LEU A 57 -22.52 -14.29 6.19
CA LEU A 57 -23.06 -13.37 5.19
C LEU A 57 -22.47 -13.64 3.79
N ALA A 58 -21.16 -13.88 3.71
CA ALA A 58 -20.49 -14.20 2.44
C ALA A 58 -21.03 -15.45 1.74
N ARG A 59 -21.64 -16.38 2.46
CA ARG A 59 -22.28 -17.58 1.89
C ARG A 59 -23.76 -17.41 1.59
N ARG A 60 -24.42 -16.43 2.24
CA ARG A 60 -25.83 -16.10 1.99
C ARG A 60 -26.01 -15.26 0.73
N ILE A 61 -25.03 -14.44 0.39
CA ILE A 61 -25.08 -13.56 -0.79
C ILE A 61 -24.87 -14.42 -2.06
N PRO A 62 -25.66 -14.22 -3.12
CA PRO A 62 -25.46 -14.88 -4.40
C PRO A 62 -24.07 -14.58 -4.97
N LYS A 63 -23.41 -15.57 -5.52
CA LYS A 63 -22.16 -15.40 -6.25
C LYS A 63 -22.40 -14.64 -7.53
N ARG A 64 -21.58 -13.65 -7.83
CA ARG A 64 -21.67 -12.87 -9.07
C ARG A 64 -20.29 -12.49 -9.58
N GLY A 65 -20.22 -12.15 -10.84
CA GLY A 65 -18.99 -11.78 -11.52
C GLY A 65 -18.17 -12.97 -11.98
N PHE A 66 -17.13 -12.68 -12.71
CA PHE A 66 -16.14 -13.65 -13.19
C PHE A 66 -14.75 -13.00 -13.15
N ASN A 67 -13.72 -13.81 -13.10
CA ASN A 67 -12.34 -13.35 -13.17
C ASN A 67 -11.81 -13.59 -14.58
N ASN A 68 -11.45 -12.53 -15.30
CA ASN A 68 -10.85 -12.64 -16.62
C ASN A 68 -9.37 -13.06 -16.47
N ILE A 69 -9.07 -14.32 -16.80
CA ILE A 69 -7.71 -14.88 -16.73
C ILE A 69 -6.74 -14.27 -17.76
N PHE A 70 -7.27 -13.69 -18.83
CA PHE A 70 -6.50 -13.04 -19.90
C PHE A 70 -6.31 -11.54 -19.67
N ALA A 71 -6.76 -11.00 -18.54
CA ALA A 71 -6.56 -9.60 -18.22
C ALA A 71 -5.07 -9.24 -18.12
N LYS A 72 -4.70 -8.13 -18.76
CA LYS A 72 -3.36 -7.54 -18.70
C LYS A 72 -3.44 -6.20 -17.97
N PRO A 73 -3.52 -6.21 -16.62
CA PRO A 73 -3.59 -4.99 -15.85
C PRO A 73 -2.28 -4.21 -15.97
N LEU A 74 -2.38 -2.91 -16.23
CA LEU A 74 -1.25 -1.99 -16.19
C LEU A 74 -1.07 -1.46 -14.77
N ASP A 75 0.18 -1.28 -14.36
CA ASP A 75 0.51 -0.70 -13.06
C ASP A 75 0.33 0.83 -13.11
N GLY A 76 -0.56 1.37 -12.25
CA GLY A 76 -0.88 2.79 -12.21
C GLY A 76 0.16 3.58 -11.42
N VAL A 77 0.76 4.61 -12.05
CA VAL A 77 1.70 5.54 -11.42
C VAL A 77 1.20 6.97 -11.58
N ASN A 78 1.20 7.75 -10.50
CA ASN A 78 0.78 9.14 -10.53
C ASN A 78 1.90 10.05 -11.06
N VAL A 79 1.52 11.11 -11.77
CA VAL A 79 2.48 12.08 -12.33
C VAL A 79 3.29 12.82 -11.26
N ALA A 80 2.81 12.97 -10.03
CA ALA A 80 3.56 13.55 -8.91
C ALA A 80 4.93 12.89 -8.67
N VAL A 81 5.08 11.63 -9.05
CA VAL A 81 6.32 10.87 -8.87
C VAL A 81 7.42 11.36 -9.83
N LEU A 82 7.05 11.97 -10.94
CA LEU A 82 7.98 12.47 -11.97
C LEU A 82 8.91 13.55 -11.44
N ASP A 83 8.51 14.31 -10.41
CA ASP A 83 9.36 15.33 -9.80
C ASP A 83 10.61 14.77 -9.08
N LYS A 84 10.68 13.43 -8.88
CA LYS A 84 11.88 12.78 -8.35
C LYS A 84 13.01 12.66 -9.38
N PHE A 85 12.71 12.78 -10.67
CA PHE A 85 13.68 12.68 -11.74
C PHE A 85 14.31 14.05 -12.05
N GLU A 86 15.47 14.04 -12.69
CA GLU A 86 16.14 15.26 -13.13
C GLU A 86 15.46 15.85 -14.37
N ASP A 87 15.56 17.16 -14.54
CA ASP A 87 14.98 17.85 -15.68
C ASP A 87 15.63 17.38 -16.98
N GLY A 88 14.82 17.12 -18.00
CA GLY A 88 15.25 16.56 -19.29
C GLY A 88 15.44 15.04 -19.33
N ALA A 89 15.27 14.35 -18.22
CA ALA A 89 15.44 12.89 -18.17
C ALA A 89 14.41 12.14 -19.02
N VAL A 90 14.79 10.93 -19.47
CA VAL A 90 13.88 9.97 -20.09
C VAL A 90 13.42 8.99 -19.02
N VAL A 91 12.12 9.04 -18.71
CA VAL A 91 11.51 8.16 -17.72
C VAL A 91 10.82 7.00 -18.44
N ASP A 92 11.43 5.83 -18.38
CA ASP A 92 10.87 4.58 -18.86
C ASP A 92 10.50 3.65 -17.69
N THR A 93 10.03 2.45 -18.00
CA THR A 93 9.67 1.45 -16.97
C THR A 93 10.89 1.05 -16.14
N GLN A 94 12.09 0.99 -16.73
CA GLN A 94 13.29 0.62 -16.01
C GLN A 94 13.72 1.72 -15.03
N ALA A 95 13.67 2.98 -15.44
CA ALA A 95 13.95 4.12 -14.56
C ALA A 95 13.03 4.16 -13.32
N LEU A 96 11.76 3.75 -13.46
CA LEU A 96 10.83 3.64 -12.33
C LEU A 96 11.18 2.51 -11.36
N LEU A 97 11.71 1.39 -11.86
CA LEU A 97 12.21 0.29 -11.04
C LEU A 97 13.49 0.68 -10.31
N ASP A 98 14.43 1.30 -11.00
CA ASP A 98 15.73 1.74 -10.44
C ASP A 98 15.54 2.81 -9.36
N ALA A 99 14.57 3.71 -9.56
CA ALA A 99 14.17 4.71 -8.56
C ALA A 99 13.37 4.13 -7.38
N GLY A 100 13.06 2.82 -7.37
CA GLY A 100 12.31 2.15 -6.31
C GLY A 100 10.84 2.58 -6.20
N ILE A 101 10.28 3.21 -7.25
CA ILE A 101 8.88 3.65 -7.31
C ILE A 101 7.97 2.43 -7.52
N LEU A 102 8.43 1.50 -8.33
CA LEU A 102 7.79 0.21 -8.56
C LEU A 102 8.75 -0.91 -8.15
N SER A 103 8.22 -1.98 -7.58
CA SER A 103 9.02 -3.16 -7.24
C SER A 103 9.06 -4.19 -8.36
N LYS A 104 8.04 -4.24 -9.20
CA LYS A 104 7.93 -5.11 -10.37
C LYS A 104 6.85 -4.61 -11.30
N VAL A 105 7.01 -4.86 -12.60
CA VAL A 105 6.02 -4.56 -13.65
C VAL A 105 5.82 -5.82 -14.50
N LYS A 106 4.55 -6.19 -14.75
CA LYS A 106 4.23 -7.38 -15.58
C LYS A 106 3.86 -7.01 -17.02
N TYR A 107 2.97 -6.06 -17.21
CA TYR A 107 2.37 -5.76 -18.52
C TYR A 107 2.61 -4.32 -18.97
N GLY A 108 3.23 -3.50 -18.14
CA GLY A 108 3.53 -2.11 -18.43
C GLY A 108 2.93 -1.15 -17.42
N VAL A 109 3.24 0.14 -17.60
CA VAL A 109 2.87 1.22 -16.71
C VAL A 109 1.85 2.13 -17.38
N LYS A 110 0.87 2.61 -16.60
CA LYS A 110 -0.07 3.66 -16.98
C LYS A 110 0.10 4.86 -16.08
N PHE A 111 0.41 6.03 -16.64
CA PHE A 111 0.46 7.28 -15.87
C PHE A 111 -0.93 7.88 -15.65
N LEU A 112 -1.17 8.27 -14.40
CA LEU A 112 -2.42 8.87 -13.92
C LEU A 112 -2.18 10.31 -13.52
N GLY A 113 -3.17 11.19 -13.75
CA GLY A 113 -3.03 12.64 -13.60
C GLY A 113 -3.09 13.19 -12.17
N ASN A 114 -2.87 12.39 -11.14
CA ASN A 114 -2.84 12.88 -9.77
C ASN A 114 -1.48 13.51 -9.45
N GLY A 115 -1.52 14.74 -8.91
CA GLY A 115 -0.35 15.57 -8.64
C GLY A 115 -0.06 16.57 -9.76
N GLU A 116 1.04 17.28 -9.63
CA GLU A 116 1.54 18.27 -10.61
C GLU A 116 2.90 17.84 -11.11
N VAL A 117 3.30 18.33 -12.29
CA VAL A 117 4.61 18.09 -12.88
C VAL A 117 5.22 19.46 -13.14
N THR A 118 6.40 19.70 -12.58
CA THR A 118 7.12 20.98 -12.72
C THR A 118 8.27 20.89 -13.71
N LYS A 119 8.71 19.69 -14.06
CA LYS A 119 9.90 19.41 -14.84
C LYS A 119 9.58 18.98 -16.27
N LYS A 120 10.47 19.30 -17.19
CA LYS A 120 10.40 18.90 -18.60
C LYS A 120 10.97 17.49 -18.75
N LEU A 121 10.12 16.48 -18.90
CA LEU A 121 10.52 15.09 -18.97
C LEU A 121 10.01 14.42 -20.23
N THR A 122 10.76 13.42 -20.72
CA THR A 122 10.26 12.53 -21.77
C THR A 122 9.83 11.23 -21.13
N VAL A 123 8.50 11.01 -21.04
CA VAL A 123 7.91 9.84 -20.35
C VAL A 123 7.50 8.80 -21.39
N LYS A 124 8.03 7.56 -21.23
CA LYS A 124 7.69 6.40 -22.08
C LYS A 124 6.89 5.39 -21.25
N ALA A 125 5.65 5.11 -21.68
CA ALA A 125 4.78 4.16 -20.96
C ALA A 125 3.80 3.47 -21.89
N ALA A 126 3.19 2.38 -21.42
CA ALA A 126 2.18 1.63 -22.17
C ALA A 126 0.87 2.41 -22.34
N ALA A 127 0.52 3.29 -21.38
CA ALA A 127 -0.66 4.14 -21.49
C ALA A 127 -0.54 5.41 -20.62
N PHE A 128 -1.36 6.41 -20.94
CA PHE A 128 -1.54 7.64 -20.18
C PHE A 128 -3.03 7.91 -19.99
N SER A 129 -3.42 8.53 -18.87
CA SER A 129 -4.72 9.19 -18.80
C SER A 129 -4.65 10.54 -19.52
N GLU A 130 -5.79 11.05 -19.99
CA GLU A 130 -5.85 12.36 -20.68
C GLU A 130 -5.29 13.47 -19.79
N SER A 131 -5.68 13.48 -18.51
CA SER A 131 -5.18 14.47 -17.55
C SER A 131 -3.66 14.35 -17.29
N ALA A 132 -3.11 13.14 -17.31
CA ALA A 132 -1.65 12.94 -17.17
C ALA A 132 -0.90 13.48 -18.39
N LYS A 133 -1.40 13.18 -19.59
CA LYS A 133 -0.83 13.65 -20.84
C LYS A 133 -0.82 15.20 -20.90
N GLN A 134 -1.94 15.82 -20.59
CA GLN A 134 -2.06 17.29 -20.56
C GLN A 134 -1.09 17.93 -19.57
N LYS A 135 -0.91 17.36 -18.37
CA LYS A 135 0.02 17.88 -17.37
C LYS A 135 1.49 17.75 -17.79
N ILE A 136 1.87 16.63 -18.41
CA ILE A 136 3.23 16.44 -18.92
C ILE A 136 3.51 17.38 -20.07
N GLU A 137 2.58 17.57 -21.01
CA GLU A 137 2.73 18.50 -22.13
C GLU A 137 2.71 19.97 -21.68
N ALA A 138 1.89 20.34 -20.69
CA ALA A 138 1.87 21.68 -20.09
C ALA A 138 3.19 22.05 -19.41
N ALA A 139 3.87 21.06 -18.78
CA ALA A 139 5.22 21.23 -18.24
C ALA A 139 6.32 21.29 -19.31
N GLY A 140 5.96 21.17 -20.61
CA GLY A 140 6.91 21.17 -21.73
C GLY A 140 7.60 19.83 -21.98
N GLY A 141 7.10 18.75 -21.36
CA GLY A 141 7.58 17.37 -21.57
C GLY A 141 6.93 16.68 -22.76
N LYS A 142 7.32 15.43 -22.99
CA LYS A 142 6.75 14.55 -24.04
C LYS A 142 6.21 13.26 -23.44
N ALA A 143 4.99 12.86 -23.80
CA ALA A 143 4.39 11.58 -23.46
C ALA A 143 4.45 10.66 -24.70
N ALA A 144 5.23 9.59 -24.64
CA ALA A 144 5.39 8.62 -25.70
C ALA A 144 4.79 7.26 -25.27
N VAL A 145 3.87 6.72 -26.07
CA VAL A 145 3.30 5.39 -25.88
C VAL A 145 4.23 4.36 -26.54
N VAL A 146 4.56 3.31 -25.80
CA VAL A 146 5.50 2.24 -26.22
C VAL A 146 4.82 0.88 -26.09
#